data_91a6e6525020f785f3c5a4aba7edd75e
#
_entry.id   91a6e6525020f785f3c5a4aba7edd75e
#
_cell.length_a   1.000
_cell.length_b   1.000
_cell.length_c   1.000
_cell.angle_alpha   90.00
_cell.angle_beta   90.00
_cell.angle_gamma   90.00
#
_symmetry.space_group_name_H-M   'P 1'
#
loop_
_entity.id
_entity.type
_entity.pdbx_description
1 polymer ?
#
loop_
_entity_poly.entity_id
_entity_poly.type
_entity_poly.pdbx_seq_one_letter_code
_entity_poly.pdbx_strand_id
1 'polypeptide(L)'
;MKYSVAHFAFSFAESWQEEVFTQSLFDLGFDTLDGSDAYIQTDLLDAHRADLQQLIAITDGVQLLSLEDCPDENWNATWEAEHPMEELPLGVRIIPHCAFGAGHHETTSMMIDALLQTDLTGKSVLDNGCGTGVLGIFAALQGAAHVLAVDIDDKSVLNTQENALLNGVQIESRLGDTPPVGHYDLIMANIHRNILLAQMPLYAQYLNAGGSLWLSGFYADDCPALISAAASAGLTHTATHTTGDWCMLVFHQL
;
A
#
# COMPACT_ATOMS: atom_id res chain seq x y z
N MET A 1 -13.98 12.47 -14.00
CA MET A 1 -14.90 11.87 -13.03
C MET A 1 -15.27 12.96 -12.04
N LYS A 2 -16.55 13.14 -11.70
CA LYS A 2 -16.94 14.15 -10.71
C LYS A 2 -17.00 13.50 -9.34
N TYR A 3 -16.54 14.21 -8.35
CA TYR A 3 -16.58 13.80 -6.95
C TYR A 3 -17.49 14.71 -6.14
N SER A 4 -18.06 14.16 -5.07
CA SER A 4 -18.78 14.88 -4.04
C SER A 4 -18.12 14.58 -2.68
N VAL A 5 -18.16 15.55 -1.78
CA VAL A 5 -17.67 15.41 -0.42
C VAL A 5 -18.84 15.47 0.57
N ALA A 6 -18.85 14.55 1.50
CA ALA A 6 -19.76 14.54 2.66
C ALA A 6 -18.98 14.99 3.89
N HIS A 7 -19.37 16.12 4.47
CA HIS A 7 -18.79 16.64 5.69
C HIS A 7 -19.58 16.12 6.91
N PHE A 8 -18.90 15.41 7.79
CA PHE A 8 -19.49 14.85 8.99
C PHE A 8 -19.07 15.60 10.26
N ALA A 9 -19.83 15.42 11.33
CA ALA A 9 -19.39 15.66 12.69
C ALA A 9 -19.53 14.34 13.46
N PHE A 10 -18.46 13.94 14.16
CA PHE A 10 -18.42 12.72 14.94
C PHE A 10 -18.41 13.01 16.43
N SER A 11 -19.17 12.21 17.20
CA SER A 11 -19.20 12.23 18.67
C SER A 11 -19.38 10.81 19.19
N PHE A 12 -18.52 9.88 18.73
CA PHE A 12 -18.57 8.48 19.14
C PHE A 12 -18.22 8.31 20.61
N ALA A 13 -18.91 7.40 21.29
CA ALA A 13 -18.62 7.06 22.69
C ALA A 13 -17.43 6.10 22.80
N GLU A 14 -17.22 5.23 21.80
CA GLU A 14 -16.20 4.19 21.76
C GLU A 14 -15.51 4.20 20.38
N SER A 15 -14.20 3.99 20.35
CA SER A 15 -13.40 4.03 19.09
C SER A 15 -13.84 3.02 18.01
N TRP A 16 -14.34 1.85 18.41
CA TRP A 16 -14.83 0.85 17.46
C TRP A 16 -16.05 1.32 16.64
N GLN A 17 -16.83 2.30 17.16
CA GLN A 17 -17.97 2.85 16.42
C GLN A 17 -17.51 3.65 15.19
N GLU A 18 -16.40 4.37 15.32
CA GLU A 18 -15.77 5.08 14.20
C GLU A 18 -15.29 4.10 13.13
N GLU A 19 -14.62 3.01 13.52
CA GLU A 19 -14.15 1.98 12.60
C GLU A 19 -15.31 1.33 11.82
N VAL A 20 -16.39 0.97 12.51
CA VAL A 20 -17.59 0.38 11.90
C VAL A 20 -18.27 1.36 10.94
N PHE A 21 -18.40 2.63 11.32
CA PHE A 21 -18.99 3.64 10.46
C PHE A 21 -18.14 3.89 9.22
N THR A 22 -16.83 4.01 9.39
CA THR A 22 -15.85 4.17 8.28
C THR A 22 -15.94 3.01 7.30
N GLN A 23 -15.95 1.78 7.79
CA GLN A 23 -16.11 0.60 6.93
C GLN A 23 -17.44 0.63 6.17
N SER A 24 -18.52 1.03 6.85
CA SER A 24 -19.83 1.14 6.21
C SER A 24 -19.89 2.22 5.12
N LEU A 25 -19.14 3.31 5.27
CA LEU A 25 -18.99 4.32 4.21
C LEU A 25 -18.25 3.72 2.99
N PHE A 26 -17.17 2.97 3.20
CA PHE A 26 -16.46 2.31 2.11
C PHE A 26 -17.33 1.26 1.40
N ASP A 27 -18.16 0.53 2.14
CA ASP A 27 -19.12 -0.43 1.56
C ASP A 27 -20.20 0.28 0.71
N LEU A 28 -20.50 1.55 0.98
CA LEU A 28 -21.38 2.40 0.18
C LEU A 28 -20.67 3.03 -1.04
N GLY A 29 -19.36 2.78 -1.22
CA GLY A 29 -18.58 3.27 -2.35
C GLY A 29 -17.85 4.59 -2.11
N PHE A 30 -17.71 5.03 -0.85
CA PHE A 30 -16.79 6.12 -0.54
C PHE A 30 -15.35 5.64 -0.73
N ASP A 31 -14.54 6.46 -1.40
CA ASP A 31 -13.15 6.10 -1.73
C ASP A 31 -12.16 6.48 -0.61
N THR A 32 -12.45 7.55 0.14
CA THR A 32 -11.54 8.13 1.14
C THR A 32 -12.30 8.80 2.27
N LEU A 33 -11.77 8.73 3.48
CA LEU A 33 -12.17 9.54 4.63
C LEU A 33 -10.93 10.28 5.13
N ASP A 34 -10.97 11.61 5.09
CA ASP A 34 -9.94 12.50 5.62
C ASP A 34 -10.50 13.31 6.81
N GLY A 35 -10.13 12.92 8.02
CA GLY A 35 -10.72 13.46 9.22
C GLY A 35 -12.22 13.21 9.27
N SER A 36 -13.02 14.26 9.00
CA SER A 36 -14.49 14.18 8.98
C SER A 36 -15.09 14.30 7.58
N ASP A 37 -14.24 14.33 6.54
CA ASP A 37 -14.62 14.56 5.16
C ASP A 37 -14.50 13.27 4.35
N ALA A 38 -15.63 12.75 3.86
CA ALA A 38 -15.68 11.52 3.08
C ALA A 38 -15.94 11.82 1.60
N TYR A 39 -15.14 11.24 0.71
CA TYR A 39 -15.17 11.49 -0.73
C TYR A 39 -15.75 10.30 -1.48
N ILE A 40 -16.65 10.59 -2.44
CA ILE A 40 -17.34 9.58 -3.26
C ILE A 40 -17.53 10.11 -4.69
N GLN A 41 -17.53 9.23 -5.68
CA GLN A 41 -17.94 9.62 -7.03
C GLN A 41 -19.40 10.08 -7.04
N THR A 42 -19.68 11.21 -7.68
CA THR A 42 -21.02 11.84 -7.66
C THR A 42 -22.13 10.88 -8.15
N ASP A 43 -21.84 10.08 -9.19
CA ASP A 43 -22.81 9.12 -9.72
C ASP A 43 -23.11 7.99 -8.71
N LEU A 44 -22.12 7.56 -7.93
CA LEU A 44 -22.31 6.57 -6.85
C LEU A 44 -23.06 7.18 -5.66
N LEU A 45 -22.77 8.43 -5.30
CA LEU A 45 -23.50 9.14 -4.26
C LEU A 45 -24.99 9.21 -4.59
N ASP A 46 -25.33 9.57 -5.84
CA ASP A 46 -26.73 9.66 -6.26
C ASP A 46 -27.43 8.29 -6.20
N ALA A 47 -26.73 7.22 -6.55
CA ALA A 47 -27.27 5.85 -6.47
C ALA A 47 -27.49 5.39 -5.01
N HIS A 48 -26.61 5.77 -4.07
CA HIS A 48 -26.61 5.31 -2.68
C HIS A 48 -27.05 6.37 -1.66
N ARG A 49 -27.63 7.48 -2.10
CA ARG A 49 -28.07 8.59 -1.22
C ARG A 49 -29.04 8.15 -0.13
N ALA A 50 -29.96 7.24 -0.45
CA ALA A 50 -30.91 6.71 0.53
C ALA A 50 -30.24 5.81 1.57
N ASP A 51 -29.27 4.99 1.13
CA ASP A 51 -28.51 4.09 1.99
C ASP A 51 -27.61 4.87 2.95
N LEU A 52 -26.98 5.95 2.45
CA LEU A 52 -26.21 6.89 3.28
C LEU A 52 -27.07 7.54 4.36
N GLN A 53 -28.26 8.03 3.99
CA GLN A 53 -29.20 8.60 4.96
C GLN A 53 -29.63 7.58 6.03
N GLN A 54 -29.86 6.35 5.61
CA GLN A 54 -30.21 5.27 6.54
C GLN A 54 -29.04 4.95 7.47
N LEU A 55 -27.82 4.84 6.96
CA LEU A 55 -26.61 4.61 7.75
C LEU A 55 -26.44 5.68 8.84
N ILE A 56 -26.57 6.96 8.46
CA ILE A 56 -26.47 8.08 9.40
C ILE A 56 -27.58 8.00 10.47
N ALA A 57 -28.82 7.66 10.07
CA ALA A 57 -29.95 7.59 10.98
C ALA A 57 -29.84 6.47 12.03
N ILE A 58 -29.11 5.39 11.74
CA ILE A 58 -28.93 4.26 12.66
C ILE A 58 -27.61 4.31 13.45
N THR A 59 -26.72 5.26 13.12
CA THR A 59 -25.41 5.36 13.78
C THR A 59 -25.42 6.50 14.79
N ASP A 60 -25.39 6.16 16.07
CA ASP A 60 -25.31 7.16 17.15
C ASP A 60 -23.96 7.91 17.08
N GLY A 61 -24.01 9.23 17.26
CA GLY A 61 -22.83 10.07 17.29
C GLY A 61 -22.34 10.53 15.91
N VAL A 62 -23.10 10.32 14.86
CA VAL A 62 -22.80 10.80 13.50
C VAL A 62 -23.82 11.86 13.07
N GLN A 63 -23.32 12.96 12.54
CA GLN A 63 -24.14 14.00 11.93
C GLN A 63 -23.53 14.38 10.58
N LEU A 64 -24.33 14.35 9.51
CA LEU A 64 -23.97 14.94 8.22
C LEU A 64 -24.20 16.44 8.30
N LEU A 65 -23.15 17.22 8.06
CA LEU A 65 -23.18 18.69 8.05
C LEU A 65 -23.54 19.24 6.69
N SER A 66 -22.88 18.78 5.65
CA SER A 66 -23.15 19.16 4.25
C SER A 66 -22.76 18.05 3.29
N LEU A 67 -23.33 18.15 2.07
CA LEU A 67 -22.97 17.37 0.90
C LEU A 67 -22.70 18.37 -0.21
N GLU A 68 -21.50 18.41 -0.74
CA GLU A 68 -21.07 19.39 -1.73
C GLU A 68 -20.45 18.69 -2.93
N ASP A 69 -20.72 19.22 -4.13
CA ASP A 69 -19.98 18.77 -5.31
C ASP A 69 -18.56 19.32 -5.23
N CYS A 70 -17.59 18.44 -5.39
CA CYS A 70 -16.20 18.89 -5.51
C CYS A 70 -16.08 19.71 -6.80
N PRO A 71 -15.55 20.93 -6.76
CA PRO A 71 -15.34 21.72 -7.97
C PRO A 71 -14.49 20.92 -8.96
N ASP A 72 -14.74 21.09 -10.25
CA ASP A 72 -13.97 20.48 -11.36
C ASP A 72 -12.51 21.06 -11.45
N GLU A 73 -12.02 21.58 -10.34
CA GLU A 73 -10.65 22.05 -10.21
C GLU A 73 -9.73 20.84 -10.09
N ASN A 74 -8.60 20.91 -10.76
CA ASN A 74 -7.56 19.90 -10.74
C ASN A 74 -7.03 19.72 -9.28
N TRP A 75 -7.76 18.93 -8.50
CA TRP A 75 -7.46 18.65 -7.08
C TRP A 75 -6.02 18.15 -6.89
N ASN A 76 -5.49 17.44 -7.89
CA ASN A 76 -4.09 17.07 -7.90
C ASN A 76 -3.19 18.31 -7.86
N ALA A 77 -3.49 19.37 -8.63
CA ALA A 77 -2.67 20.57 -8.64
C ALA A 77 -2.79 21.38 -7.33
N THR A 78 -3.98 21.41 -6.72
CA THR A 78 -4.20 22.09 -5.44
C THR A 78 -3.58 21.28 -4.29
N TRP A 79 -3.80 19.97 -4.29
CA TRP A 79 -3.20 19.06 -3.31
C TRP A 79 -1.66 19.05 -3.42
N GLU A 80 -1.10 19.02 -4.65
CA GLU A 80 0.35 19.12 -4.90
C GLU A 80 0.92 20.47 -4.44
N ALA A 81 0.15 21.56 -4.53
CA ALA A 81 0.58 22.87 -4.06
C ALA A 81 0.58 22.99 -2.52
N GLU A 82 -0.35 22.32 -1.86
CA GLU A 82 -0.48 22.29 -0.40
C GLU A 82 0.39 21.22 0.25
N HIS A 83 0.67 20.13 -0.47
CA HIS A 83 1.54 19.03 -0.06
C HIS A 83 2.68 18.90 -1.07
N PRO A 84 3.72 19.76 -0.97
CA PRO A 84 4.86 19.65 -1.86
C PRO A 84 5.41 18.23 -1.77
N MET A 85 5.51 17.55 -2.91
CA MET A 85 6.06 16.21 -2.99
C MET A 85 7.42 16.23 -2.32
N GLU A 86 7.53 15.57 -1.16
CA GLU A 86 8.82 15.37 -0.53
C GLU A 86 9.67 14.49 -1.46
N GLU A 87 10.84 14.97 -1.77
CA GLU A 87 11.78 14.25 -2.64
C GLU A 87 12.37 13.09 -1.85
N LEU A 88 12.05 11.87 -2.25
CA LEU A 88 12.66 10.67 -1.69
C LEU A 88 14.12 10.55 -2.15
N PRO A 89 14.94 9.71 -1.51
CA PRO A 89 16.31 9.44 -1.96
C PRO A 89 16.39 9.20 -3.46
N LEU A 90 17.54 9.51 -4.07
CA LEU A 90 17.80 9.42 -5.51
C LEU A 90 16.90 10.31 -6.39
N GLY A 91 16.22 11.29 -5.82
CA GLY A 91 15.30 12.17 -6.56
C GLY A 91 14.00 11.49 -6.96
N VAL A 92 13.64 10.38 -6.31
CA VAL A 92 12.38 9.67 -6.57
C VAL A 92 11.20 10.52 -6.15
N ARG A 93 10.21 10.61 -7.03
CA ARG A 93 8.94 11.32 -6.79
C ARG A 93 7.79 10.34 -6.90
N ILE A 94 6.89 10.36 -5.93
CA ILE A 94 5.71 9.49 -5.87
C ILE A 94 4.45 10.35 -5.78
N ILE A 95 3.50 10.08 -6.66
CA ILE A 95 2.14 10.61 -6.58
C ILE A 95 1.28 9.45 -6.05
N PRO A 96 0.82 9.50 -4.80
CA PRO A 96 0.19 8.33 -4.17
C PRO A 96 -1.23 8.08 -4.67
N HIS A 97 -1.90 9.06 -5.27
CA HIS A 97 -3.33 9.01 -5.54
C HIS A 97 -4.10 8.44 -4.32
N CYS A 98 -4.77 7.28 -4.49
CA CYS A 98 -5.43 6.56 -3.40
C CYS A 98 -4.64 5.31 -2.96
N ALA A 99 -3.40 5.10 -3.45
CA ALA A 99 -2.59 3.92 -3.15
C ALA A 99 -1.70 4.14 -1.93
N PHE A 100 -1.48 3.08 -1.14
CA PHE A 100 -0.54 3.09 -0.03
C PHE A 100 0.92 3.14 -0.52
N GLY A 101 1.80 3.81 0.24
CA GLY A 101 3.24 3.76 -0.01
C GLY A 101 3.83 5.04 -0.59
N ALA A 102 3.44 6.23 -0.07
CA ALA A 102 4.08 7.50 -0.45
C ALA A 102 5.59 7.57 -0.12
N GLY A 103 6.12 6.59 0.61
CA GLY A 103 7.55 6.49 0.92
C GLY A 103 7.93 6.88 2.34
N HIS A 104 7.08 7.59 3.07
CA HIS A 104 7.39 8.15 4.39
C HIS A 104 6.93 7.29 5.58
N HIS A 105 6.10 6.27 5.34
CA HIS A 105 5.72 5.35 6.40
C HIS A 105 6.94 4.53 6.84
N GLU A 106 7.08 4.27 8.14
CA GLU A 106 8.24 3.60 8.75
C GLU A 106 8.59 2.29 8.06
N THR A 107 7.59 1.47 7.71
CA THR A 107 7.78 0.20 7.03
C THR A 107 8.37 0.37 5.63
N THR A 108 7.90 1.37 4.89
CA THR A 108 8.38 1.69 3.54
C THR A 108 9.79 2.26 3.60
N SER A 109 10.05 3.17 4.53
CA SER A 109 11.38 3.77 4.72
C SER A 109 12.44 2.73 5.05
N MET A 110 12.15 1.76 5.96
CA MET A 110 13.08 0.66 6.26
C MET A 110 13.45 -0.16 5.03
N MET A 111 12.48 -0.44 4.15
CA MET A 111 12.73 -1.19 2.91
C MET A 111 13.50 -0.35 1.89
N ILE A 112 13.21 0.95 1.76
CA ILE A 112 13.97 1.88 0.91
C ILE A 112 15.43 1.94 1.38
N ASP A 113 15.68 2.11 2.67
CA ASP A 113 17.04 2.15 3.24
C ASP A 113 17.83 0.87 2.94
N ALA A 114 17.17 -0.29 3.00
CA ALA A 114 17.78 -1.56 2.63
C ALA A 114 18.07 -1.65 1.12
N LEU A 115 17.14 -1.18 0.28
CA LEU A 115 17.32 -1.13 -1.18
C LEU A 115 18.50 -0.23 -1.58
N LEU A 116 18.64 0.93 -0.95
CA LEU A 116 19.75 1.87 -1.23
C LEU A 116 21.14 1.28 -0.97
N GLN A 117 21.23 0.24 -0.14
CA GLN A 117 22.47 -0.45 0.21
C GLN A 117 22.67 -1.76 -0.54
N THR A 118 21.73 -2.13 -1.44
CA THR A 118 21.73 -3.43 -2.12
C THR A 118 21.96 -3.24 -3.60
N ASP A 119 22.97 -3.93 -4.16
CA ASP A 119 23.18 -3.99 -5.59
C ASP A 119 22.24 -5.05 -6.21
N LEU A 120 21.31 -4.58 -7.01
CA LEU A 120 20.34 -5.41 -7.72
C LEU A 120 20.68 -5.58 -9.20
N THR A 121 21.90 -5.22 -9.62
CA THR A 121 22.32 -5.31 -11.03
C THR A 121 22.09 -6.70 -11.60
N GLY A 122 21.25 -6.76 -12.63
CA GLY A 122 20.91 -8.01 -13.33
C GLY A 122 19.91 -8.92 -12.60
N LYS A 123 19.36 -8.50 -11.46
CA LYS A 123 18.44 -9.29 -10.64
C LYS A 123 16.99 -9.22 -11.11
N SER A 124 16.23 -10.28 -10.83
CA SER A 124 14.79 -10.36 -10.98
C SER A 124 14.12 -10.09 -9.62
N VAL A 125 13.23 -9.11 -9.59
CA VAL A 125 12.58 -8.62 -8.35
C VAL A 125 11.07 -8.71 -8.46
N LEU A 126 10.42 -9.18 -7.40
CA LEU A 126 8.97 -9.12 -7.21
C LEU A 126 8.65 -8.11 -6.10
N ASP A 127 7.77 -7.16 -6.39
CA ASP A 127 7.12 -6.26 -5.43
C ASP A 127 5.67 -6.70 -5.26
N ASN A 128 5.38 -7.42 -4.17
CA ASN A 128 4.07 -8.03 -3.92
C ASN A 128 3.26 -7.18 -2.93
N GLY A 129 2.15 -6.61 -3.41
CA GLY A 129 1.41 -5.54 -2.75
C GLY A 129 2.07 -4.20 -3.01
N CYS A 130 2.22 -3.86 -4.29
CA CYS A 130 3.10 -2.77 -4.72
C CYS A 130 2.56 -1.36 -4.39
N GLY A 131 1.25 -1.19 -4.21
CA GLY A 131 0.65 0.12 -3.94
C GLY A 131 1.06 1.18 -4.96
N THR A 132 1.79 2.20 -4.53
CA THR A 132 2.34 3.25 -5.41
C THR A 132 3.47 2.77 -6.33
N GLY A 133 4.01 1.58 -6.10
CA GLY A 133 5.17 1.05 -6.81
C GLY A 133 6.52 1.57 -6.31
N VAL A 134 6.56 2.30 -5.19
CA VAL A 134 7.78 2.95 -4.70
C VAL A 134 8.94 1.98 -4.49
N LEU A 135 8.70 0.78 -3.93
CA LEU A 135 9.75 -0.21 -3.70
C LEU A 135 10.26 -0.79 -5.02
N GLY A 136 9.37 -1.11 -5.94
CA GLY A 136 9.71 -1.53 -7.30
C GLY A 136 10.53 -0.49 -8.06
N ILE A 137 10.21 0.80 -7.91
CA ILE A 137 10.96 1.92 -8.51
C ILE A 137 12.38 1.96 -7.95
N PHE A 138 12.55 1.89 -6.63
CA PHE A 138 13.89 1.83 -6.03
C PHE A 138 14.67 0.60 -6.47
N ALA A 139 14.02 -0.57 -6.58
CA ALA A 139 14.66 -1.78 -7.09
C ALA A 139 15.15 -1.61 -8.54
N ALA A 140 14.35 -0.99 -9.40
CA ALA A 140 14.75 -0.68 -10.77
C ALA A 140 15.93 0.30 -10.85
N LEU A 141 15.93 1.35 -10.02
CA LEU A 141 17.03 2.32 -9.91
C LEU A 141 18.32 1.69 -9.36
N GLN A 142 18.22 0.64 -8.54
CA GLN A 142 19.36 -0.14 -8.06
C GLN A 142 19.85 -1.19 -9.07
N GLY A 143 19.36 -1.14 -10.30
CA GLY A 143 19.86 -1.93 -11.42
C GLY A 143 19.17 -3.26 -11.65
N ALA A 144 18.02 -3.52 -11.05
CA ALA A 144 17.24 -4.73 -11.33
C ALA A 144 16.96 -4.85 -12.83
N ALA A 145 17.24 -6.02 -13.40
CA ALA A 145 17.01 -6.28 -14.81
C ALA A 145 15.53 -6.47 -15.14
N HIS A 146 14.77 -6.96 -14.17
CA HIS A 146 13.34 -7.17 -14.26
C HIS A 146 12.68 -6.88 -12.92
N VAL A 147 11.67 -6.04 -12.92
CA VAL A 147 10.81 -5.76 -11.76
C VAL A 147 9.37 -6.07 -12.13
N LEU A 148 8.77 -7.00 -11.40
CA LEU A 148 7.34 -7.30 -11.48
C LEU A 148 6.68 -6.78 -10.20
N ALA A 149 5.69 -5.90 -10.36
CA ALA A 149 4.89 -5.35 -9.30
C ALA A 149 3.47 -5.94 -9.37
N VAL A 150 2.92 -6.37 -8.25
CA VAL A 150 1.59 -7.00 -8.20
C VAL A 150 0.78 -6.39 -7.07
N ASP A 151 -0.48 -6.08 -7.35
CA ASP A 151 -1.43 -5.63 -6.33
C ASP A 151 -2.81 -6.21 -6.61
N ILE A 152 -3.63 -6.34 -5.56
CA ILE A 152 -5.03 -6.77 -5.67
C ILE A 152 -5.94 -5.65 -6.15
N ASP A 153 -5.51 -4.39 -5.97
CA ASP A 153 -6.23 -3.19 -6.38
C ASP A 153 -5.75 -2.70 -7.75
N ASP A 154 -6.67 -2.56 -8.70
CA ASP A 154 -6.39 -2.07 -10.05
C ASP A 154 -5.90 -0.62 -10.06
N LYS A 155 -6.35 0.22 -9.13
CA LYS A 155 -5.87 1.60 -8.96
C LYS A 155 -4.39 1.62 -8.56
N SER A 156 -3.98 0.73 -7.67
CA SER A 156 -2.57 0.55 -7.28
C SER A 156 -1.70 0.12 -8.46
N VAL A 157 -2.19 -0.82 -9.28
CA VAL A 157 -1.49 -1.25 -10.50
C VAL A 157 -1.29 -0.10 -11.49
N LEU A 158 -2.31 0.72 -11.72
CA LEU A 158 -2.23 1.91 -12.57
C LEU A 158 -1.28 2.96 -11.97
N ASN A 159 -1.39 3.22 -10.66
CA ASN A 159 -0.54 4.19 -9.97
C ASN A 159 0.95 3.78 -10.01
N THR A 160 1.26 2.48 -9.86
CA THR A 160 2.61 1.95 -10.08
C THR A 160 3.14 2.28 -11.48
N GLN A 161 2.33 2.13 -12.54
CA GLN A 161 2.75 2.45 -13.91
C GLN A 161 3.04 3.94 -14.08
N GLU A 162 2.17 4.79 -13.56
CA GLU A 162 2.32 6.25 -13.64
C GLU A 162 3.57 6.72 -12.89
N ASN A 163 3.81 6.21 -11.68
CA ASN A 163 4.98 6.55 -10.89
C ASN A 163 6.27 5.99 -11.51
N ALA A 164 6.25 4.80 -12.11
CA ALA A 164 7.39 4.25 -12.84
C ALA A 164 7.76 5.14 -14.04
N LEU A 165 6.77 5.59 -14.80
CA LEU A 165 6.97 6.52 -15.91
C LEU A 165 7.53 7.87 -15.43
N LEU A 166 6.99 8.43 -14.36
CA LEU A 166 7.44 9.68 -13.72
C LEU A 166 8.91 9.64 -13.33
N ASN A 167 9.39 8.47 -12.88
CA ASN A 167 10.78 8.26 -12.44
C ASN A 167 11.69 7.67 -13.54
N GLY A 168 11.18 7.52 -14.77
CA GLY A 168 11.97 7.06 -15.93
C GLY A 168 12.44 5.61 -15.81
N VAL A 169 11.75 4.76 -15.06
CA VAL A 169 12.05 3.33 -14.90
C VAL A 169 10.99 2.45 -15.58
N GLN A 170 11.36 1.21 -15.89
CA GLN A 170 10.44 0.23 -16.44
C GLN A 170 10.10 -0.82 -15.38
N ILE A 171 8.81 -0.95 -15.08
CA ILE A 171 8.25 -1.93 -14.15
C ILE A 171 7.09 -2.62 -14.87
N GLU A 172 7.07 -3.94 -14.87
CA GLU A 172 5.88 -4.69 -15.25
C GLU A 172 4.92 -4.70 -14.05
N SER A 173 3.68 -4.23 -14.21
CA SER A 173 2.68 -4.29 -13.16
C SER A 173 1.48 -5.14 -13.56
N ARG A 174 0.93 -5.90 -12.61
CA ARG A 174 -0.20 -6.82 -12.84
C ARG A 174 -1.18 -6.80 -11.68
N LEU A 175 -2.46 -6.92 -12.01
CA LEU A 175 -3.49 -7.21 -11.03
C LEU A 175 -3.38 -8.67 -10.57
N GLY A 176 -3.38 -8.90 -9.24
CA GLY A 176 -3.32 -10.24 -8.67
C GLY A 176 -3.32 -10.21 -7.14
N ASP A 177 -3.86 -11.26 -6.54
CA ASP A 177 -3.99 -11.44 -5.08
C ASP A 177 -2.91 -12.35 -4.47
N THR A 178 -2.08 -12.95 -5.32
CA THR A 178 -1.01 -13.87 -4.93
C THR A 178 0.27 -13.62 -5.73
N PRO A 179 1.45 -13.98 -5.17
CA PRO A 179 2.69 -13.92 -5.91
C PRO A 179 2.60 -14.70 -7.22
N PRO A 180 2.88 -14.10 -8.38
CA PRO A 180 2.88 -14.81 -9.65
C PRO A 180 3.97 -15.88 -9.69
N VAL A 181 3.66 -17.00 -10.35
CA VAL A 181 4.64 -18.04 -10.62
C VAL A 181 5.83 -17.43 -11.34
N GLY A 182 7.02 -17.62 -10.80
CA GLY A 182 8.25 -17.04 -11.34
C GLY A 182 9.47 -17.52 -10.59
N HIS A 183 10.61 -16.91 -10.92
CA HIS A 183 11.89 -17.12 -10.27
C HIS A 183 12.50 -15.75 -9.96
N TYR A 184 12.59 -15.40 -8.69
CA TYR A 184 13.00 -14.08 -8.23
C TYR A 184 14.26 -14.16 -7.37
N ASP A 185 15.17 -13.22 -7.56
CA ASP A 185 16.35 -13.04 -6.70
C ASP A 185 16.01 -12.26 -5.44
N LEU A 186 14.99 -11.39 -5.54
CA LEU A 186 14.43 -10.66 -4.40
C LEU A 186 12.90 -10.65 -4.51
N ILE A 187 12.23 -11.02 -3.41
CA ILE A 187 10.80 -10.78 -3.22
C ILE A 187 10.65 -9.79 -2.08
N MET A 188 9.92 -8.71 -2.31
CA MET A 188 9.53 -7.72 -1.32
C MET A 188 8.02 -7.81 -1.10
N ALA A 189 7.58 -7.74 0.16
CA ALA A 189 6.17 -7.63 0.50
C ALA A 189 6.00 -6.75 1.75
N ASN A 190 5.40 -5.58 1.57
CA ASN A 190 5.07 -4.63 2.62
C ASN A 190 3.55 -4.59 2.81
N ILE A 191 2.99 -5.68 3.36
CA ILE A 191 1.56 -5.92 3.47
C ILE A 191 1.19 -6.56 4.82
N HIS A 192 -0.12 -6.71 5.07
CA HIS A 192 -0.59 -7.24 6.35
C HIS A 192 -0.07 -8.64 6.68
N ARG A 193 0.32 -8.84 7.95
CA ARG A 193 0.85 -10.09 8.54
C ARG A 193 0.10 -11.35 8.09
N ASN A 194 -1.23 -11.33 8.11
CA ASN A 194 -2.02 -12.54 7.82
C ASN A 194 -1.85 -13.01 6.37
N ILE A 195 -1.70 -12.06 5.44
CA ILE A 195 -1.43 -12.34 4.03
C ILE A 195 0.00 -12.88 3.87
N LEU A 196 0.97 -12.26 4.54
CA LEU A 196 2.37 -12.74 4.54
C LEU A 196 2.46 -14.18 5.02
N LEU A 197 1.79 -14.54 6.12
CA LEU A 197 1.76 -15.91 6.63
C LEU A 197 1.12 -16.88 5.64
N ALA A 198 0.02 -16.50 5.01
CA ALA A 198 -0.68 -17.34 4.04
C ALA A 198 0.15 -17.58 2.76
N GLN A 199 0.90 -16.56 2.31
CA GLN A 199 1.69 -16.60 1.07
C GLN A 199 3.14 -17.10 1.28
N MET A 200 3.58 -17.32 2.51
CA MET A 200 4.94 -17.74 2.84
C MET A 200 5.44 -18.97 2.03
N PRO A 201 4.64 -20.03 1.84
CA PRO A 201 5.08 -21.18 1.03
C PRO A 201 5.33 -20.81 -0.44
N LEU A 202 4.55 -19.86 -1.00
CA LEU A 202 4.71 -19.39 -2.39
C LEU A 202 5.99 -18.55 -2.53
N TYR A 203 6.27 -17.68 -1.57
CA TYR A 203 7.52 -16.93 -1.56
C TYR A 203 8.74 -17.86 -1.56
N ALA A 204 8.77 -18.85 -0.69
CA ALA A 204 9.85 -19.82 -0.64
C ALA A 204 9.98 -20.63 -1.95
N GLN A 205 8.85 -20.99 -2.57
CA GLN A 205 8.84 -21.73 -3.83
C GLN A 205 9.36 -20.92 -5.01
N TYR A 206 9.12 -19.59 -5.03
CA TYR A 206 9.45 -18.74 -6.17
C TYR A 206 10.77 -17.99 -6.04
N LEU A 207 11.43 -18.07 -4.89
CA LEU A 207 12.80 -17.58 -4.74
C LEU A 207 13.81 -18.46 -5.46
N ASN A 208 14.77 -17.82 -6.11
CA ASN A 208 15.98 -18.48 -6.62
C ASN A 208 16.85 -18.98 -5.44
N ALA A 209 17.69 -19.99 -5.67
CA ALA A 209 18.73 -20.35 -4.73
C ALA A 209 19.64 -19.13 -4.44
N GLY A 210 19.86 -18.81 -3.18
CA GLY A 210 20.56 -17.61 -2.74
C GLY A 210 19.72 -16.31 -2.85
N GLY A 211 18.45 -16.40 -3.21
CA GLY A 211 17.53 -15.26 -3.25
C GLY A 211 17.10 -14.81 -1.85
N SER A 212 16.56 -13.59 -1.78
CA SER A 212 16.14 -12.95 -0.53
C SER A 212 14.63 -12.67 -0.51
N LEU A 213 14.02 -12.83 0.67
CA LEU A 213 12.65 -12.39 0.95
C LEU A 213 12.67 -11.28 2.01
N TRP A 214 12.11 -10.15 1.68
CA TRP A 214 11.98 -8.99 2.58
C TRP A 214 10.53 -8.74 2.91
N LEU A 215 10.19 -8.78 4.18
CA LEU A 215 8.82 -8.62 4.67
C LEU A 215 8.71 -7.45 5.62
N SER A 216 7.68 -6.62 5.46
CA SER A 216 7.30 -5.55 6.38
C SER A 216 5.78 -5.34 6.35
N GLY A 217 5.26 -4.32 7.07
CA GLY A 217 3.82 -4.07 7.19
C GLY A 217 3.20 -4.76 8.42
N PHE A 218 4.02 -5.03 9.44
CA PHE A 218 3.61 -5.67 10.69
C PHE A 218 4.41 -5.13 11.88
N TYR A 219 3.91 -5.39 13.08
CA TYR A 219 4.56 -4.96 14.32
C TYR A 219 5.63 -5.93 14.79
N ALA A 220 6.54 -5.45 15.64
CA ALA A 220 7.62 -6.25 16.19
C ALA A 220 7.12 -7.52 16.92
N ASP A 221 5.96 -7.46 17.56
CA ASP A 221 5.33 -8.61 18.24
C ASP A 221 4.91 -9.74 17.28
N ASP A 222 4.78 -9.46 15.99
CA ASP A 222 4.44 -10.44 14.96
C ASP A 222 5.67 -11.21 14.42
N CYS A 223 6.89 -10.71 14.67
CA CYS A 223 8.13 -11.29 14.15
C CYS A 223 8.30 -12.79 14.47
N PRO A 224 8.04 -13.26 15.69
CA PRO A 224 8.23 -14.69 16.00
C PRO A 224 7.38 -15.63 15.14
N ALA A 225 6.13 -15.21 14.83
CA ALA A 225 5.23 -16.01 14.01
C ALA A 225 5.71 -16.09 12.54
N LEU A 226 6.15 -14.95 11.97
CA LEU A 226 6.67 -14.88 10.61
C LEU A 226 8.01 -15.64 10.47
N ILE A 227 8.92 -15.52 11.44
CA ILE A 227 10.19 -16.26 11.46
C ILE A 227 9.92 -17.78 11.52
N SER A 228 8.98 -18.22 12.35
CA SER A 228 8.60 -19.64 12.44
C SER A 228 8.00 -20.17 11.14
N ALA A 229 7.11 -19.38 10.50
CA ALA A 229 6.52 -19.74 9.22
C ALA A 229 7.57 -19.83 8.09
N ALA A 230 8.49 -18.87 8.03
CA ALA A 230 9.58 -18.84 7.05
C ALA A 230 10.51 -20.03 7.23
N ALA A 231 10.91 -20.37 8.48
CA ALA A 231 11.72 -21.54 8.78
C ALA A 231 11.02 -22.84 8.35
N SER A 232 9.70 -22.95 8.57
CA SER A 232 8.90 -24.10 8.13
C SER A 232 8.83 -24.23 6.61
N ALA A 233 8.97 -23.12 5.89
CA ALA A 233 9.03 -23.08 4.42
C ALA A 233 10.47 -23.25 3.86
N GLY A 234 11.48 -23.44 4.73
CA GLY A 234 12.88 -23.63 4.32
C GLY A 234 13.70 -22.36 4.15
N LEU A 235 13.16 -21.22 4.59
CA LEU A 235 13.88 -19.93 4.56
C LEU A 235 14.66 -19.69 5.85
N THR A 236 15.82 -19.08 5.73
CA THR A 236 16.68 -18.72 6.87
C THR A 236 16.55 -17.24 7.18
N HIS A 237 16.15 -16.90 8.39
CA HIS A 237 16.12 -15.53 8.89
C HIS A 237 17.55 -15.01 9.07
N THR A 238 17.85 -13.81 8.54
CA THR A 238 19.21 -13.24 8.54
C THR A 238 19.30 -11.85 9.14
N ALA A 239 18.24 -11.05 9.07
CA ALA A 239 18.22 -9.72 9.67
C ALA A 239 16.82 -9.29 10.11
N THR A 240 16.78 -8.43 11.12
CA THR A 240 15.61 -7.72 11.61
C THR A 240 15.94 -6.25 11.71
N HIS A 241 15.10 -5.40 11.14
CA HIS A 241 15.15 -3.95 11.30
C HIS A 241 13.87 -3.49 12.00
N THR A 242 13.97 -2.48 12.85
CA THR A 242 12.83 -1.93 13.59
C THR A 242 12.86 -0.41 13.58
N THR A 243 11.69 0.20 13.43
CA THR A 243 11.49 1.64 13.57
C THR A 243 10.18 1.87 14.31
N GLY A 244 10.24 2.48 15.50
CA GLY A 244 9.09 2.50 16.41
C GLY A 244 8.62 1.09 16.74
N ASP A 245 7.34 0.84 16.55
CA ASP A 245 6.71 -0.46 16.77
C ASP A 245 6.75 -1.37 15.53
N TRP A 246 7.18 -0.83 14.38
CA TRP A 246 7.21 -1.53 13.09
C TRP A 246 8.48 -2.35 12.89
N CYS A 247 8.35 -3.42 12.12
CA CYS A 247 9.41 -4.37 11.84
C CYS A 247 9.56 -4.67 10.35
N MET A 248 10.81 -4.91 9.94
CA MET A 248 11.16 -5.52 8.65
C MET A 248 12.01 -6.76 8.91
N LEU A 249 11.69 -7.88 8.30
CA LEU A 249 12.42 -9.13 8.36
C LEU A 249 13.06 -9.48 7.02
N VAL A 250 14.28 -9.96 7.06
CA VAL A 250 15.04 -10.45 5.91
C VAL A 250 15.30 -11.93 6.04
N PHE A 251 14.98 -12.68 4.99
CA PHE A 251 15.22 -14.12 4.88
C PHE A 251 15.99 -14.44 3.62
N HIS A 252 16.68 -15.57 3.62
CA HIS A 252 17.37 -16.12 2.44
C HIS A 252 16.95 -17.55 2.16
N GLN A 253 16.87 -17.88 0.86
CA GLN A 253 16.79 -19.23 0.33
C GLN A 253 18.22 -19.80 0.26
N LEU A 254 18.51 -20.88 0.99
CA LEU A 254 19.81 -21.55 0.97
C LEU A 254 19.98 -22.45 -0.26
#